data_d88e14e3691b942dc52301a6394b3e25
#
_entry.id   d88e14e3691b942dc52301a6394b3e25
#
_cell.length_a   1.000
_cell.length_b   1.000
_cell.length_c   1.000
_cell.angle_alpha   90.00
_cell.angle_beta   90.00
_cell.angle_gamma   90.00
#
_symmetry.space_group_name_H-M   'P 1'
#
loop_
_entity.id
_entity.type
_entity.pdbx_description
1 polymer ?
#
loop_
_entity_poly.entity_id
_entity_poly.type
_entity_poly.pdbx_seq_one_letter_code
_entity_poly.pdbx_strand_id
1 'polypeptide(L)'
;MAEEKRSAEEKKMQKDIVVSYRNEKEGKGCRGLLVAFFSELLHPAVSGNKSAEFRALGAKKSMPDLAYIHDGKIYGIELKMPDSNHDRNHIIEQADVMATYFFRGYFVWSKEILWNILDAIERGQPIMSNTLQVKDYCLRNSTTKVSFEKIIRELF
;
A
#
# COMPACT_ATOMS: atom_id res chain seq x y z
N MET A 1 -6.46 17.55 12.80
CA MET A 1 -5.13 18.15 12.53
C MET A 1 -4.03 17.09 12.40
N ALA A 2 -3.82 16.23 13.40
CA ALA A 2 -2.79 15.18 13.30
C ALA A 2 -3.06 14.16 12.19
N GLU A 3 -4.30 13.75 11.98
CA GLU A 3 -4.68 12.82 10.92
C GLU A 3 -4.56 13.45 9.52
N GLU A 4 -4.93 14.71 9.39
CA GLU A 4 -4.80 15.46 8.14
C GLU A 4 -3.34 15.60 7.72
N LYS A 5 -2.45 15.87 8.68
CA LYS A 5 -1.01 15.95 8.44
C LYS A 5 -0.42 14.61 8.00
N ARG A 6 -0.83 13.50 8.62
CA ARG A 6 -0.39 12.15 8.27
C ARG A 6 -0.84 11.78 6.86
N SER A 7 -2.10 12.04 6.53
CA SER A 7 -2.62 11.81 5.18
C SER A 7 -1.86 12.62 4.12
N ALA A 8 -1.48 13.86 4.45
CA ALA A 8 -0.68 14.69 3.56
C ALA A 8 0.74 14.11 3.36
N GLU A 9 1.35 13.56 4.40
CA GLU A 9 2.67 12.94 4.34
C GLU A 9 2.63 11.65 3.51
N GLU A 10 1.60 10.82 3.66
CA GLU A 10 1.42 9.62 2.84
C GLU A 10 1.21 9.97 1.37
N LYS A 11 0.40 10.97 1.06
CA LYS A 11 0.20 11.47 -0.30
C LYS A 11 1.48 12.02 -0.91
N LYS A 12 2.29 12.73 -0.11
CA LYS A 12 3.58 13.24 -0.53
C LYS A 12 4.53 12.10 -0.86
N MET A 13 4.57 11.07 -0.02
CA MET A 13 5.37 9.86 -0.25
C MET A 13 4.92 9.15 -1.53
N GLN A 14 3.63 8.99 -1.73
CA GLN A 14 3.09 8.37 -2.93
C GLN A 14 3.48 9.16 -4.20
N LYS A 15 3.34 10.47 -4.15
CA LYS A 15 3.73 11.34 -5.26
C LYS A 15 5.23 11.22 -5.57
N ASP A 16 6.08 11.26 -4.54
CA ASP A 16 7.52 11.11 -4.71
C ASP A 16 7.86 9.76 -5.35
N ILE A 17 7.24 8.69 -4.89
CA ILE A 17 7.43 7.35 -5.45
C ILE A 17 7.05 7.29 -6.93
N VAL A 18 5.87 7.80 -7.29
CA VAL A 18 5.39 7.75 -8.67
C VAL A 18 6.27 8.57 -9.60
N VAL A 19 6.64 9.78 -9.19
CA VAL A 19 7.51 10.65 -9.96
C VAL A 19 8.92 10.05 -10.10
N SER A 20 9.48 9.56 -9.00
CA SER A 20 10.80 8.92 -9.01
C SER A 20 10.81 7.65 -9.86
N TYR A 21 9.75 6.86 -9.81
CA TYR A 21 9.63 5.66 -10.64
C TYR A 21 9.74 6.02 -12.12
N ARG A 22 8.98 6.99 -12.57
CA ARG A 22 8.99 7.45 -13.96
C ARG A 22 10.36 7.99 -14.40
N ASN A 23 11.03 8.69 -13.52
CA ASN A 23 12.30 9.35 -13.84
C ASN A 23 13.50 8.43 -13.71
N GLU A 24 13.49 7.51 -12.76
CA GLU A 24 14.67 6.74 -12.36
C GLU A 24 14.59 5.25 -12.71
N LYS A 25 13.39 4.69 -12.80
CA LYS A 25 13.19 3.24 -12.92
C LYS A 25 12.50 2.80 -14.21
N GLU A 26 11.47 3.50 -14.63
CA GLU A 26 10.68 3.12 -15.80
C GLU A 26 11.52 3.16 -17.06
N GLY A 27 11.67 2.01 -17.72
CA GLY A 27 12.54 1.87 -18.88
C GLY A 27 14.03 1.84 -18.58
N LYS A 28 14.42 1.88 -17.30
CA LYS A 28 15.82 1.91 -16.84
C LYS A 28 16.13 0.79 -15.84
N GLY A 29 15.55 -0.38 -16.06
CA GLY A 29 15.67 -1.53 -15.17
C GLY A 29 14.32 -2.07 -14.74
N CYS A 30 13.28 -1.25 -14.77
CA CYS A 30 11.91 -1.66 -14.50
C CYS A 30 11.05 -1.51 -15.77
N ARG A 31 10.36 -2.58 -16.15
CA ARG A 31 9.49 -2.63 -17.33
C ARG A 31 8.01 -2.64 -16.95
N GLY A 32 7.70 -2.83 -15.68
CA GLY A 32 6.33 -2.89 -15.19
C GLY A 32 5.64 -1.54 -15.18
N LEU A 33 4.33 -1.58 -15.05
CA LEU A 33 3.48 -0.40 -14.94
C LEU A 33 3.14 -0.15 -13.48
N LEU A 34 3.47 1.02 -12.96
CA LEU A 34 3.09 1.44 -11.61
C LEU A 34 1.85 2.32 -11.70
N VAL A 35 0.76 1.89 -11.08
CA VAL A 35 -0.53 2.58 -11.13
C VAL A 35 -1.10 2.80 -9.73
N ALA A 36 -1.93 3.84 -9.57
CA ALA A 36 -2.61 4.16 -8.32
C ALA A 36 -4.08 3.78 -8.39
N PHE A 37 -4.63 3.32 -7.25
CA PHE A 37 -6.05 2.96 -7.14
C PHE A 37 -6.94 4.06 -6.58
N PHE A 38 -6.37 5.07 -5.90
CA PHE A 38 -7.12 6.18 -5.30
C PHE A 38 -8.25 5.73 -4.37
N SER A 39 -8.04 4.68 -3.59
CA SER A 39 -9.05 4.15 -2.67
C SER A 39 -9.48 5.16 -1.59
N GLU A 40 -8.67 6.18 -1.33
CA GLU A 40 -9.00 7.28 -0.42
C GLU A 40 -10.24 8.05 -0.86
N LEU A 41 -10.62 8.00 -2.14
CA LEU A 41 -11.86 8.62 -2.63
C LEU A 41 -13.12 7.96 -2.08
N LEU A 42 -12.98 6.78 -1.49
CA LEU A 42 -14.06 6.05 -0.83
C LEU A 42 -14.12 6.30 0.68
N HIS A 43 -13.22 7.13 1.21
CA HIS A 43 -13.18 7.44 2.63
C HIS A 43 -14.44 8.24 3.04
N PRO A 44 -14.98 7.98 4.26
CA PRO A 44 -16.17 8.72 4.73
C PRO A 44 -16.03 10.24 4.77
N ALA A 45 -14.82 10.77 4.83
CA ALA A 45 -14.56 12.21 4.76
C ALA A 45 -14.82 12.81 3.37
N VAL A 46 -14.85 11.98 2.32
CA VAL A 46 -15.32 12.39 1.00
C VAL A 46 -16.85 12.38 1.03
N SER A 47 -17.51 13.39 0.42
CA SER A 47 -18.97 13.48 0.47
C SER A 47 -19.62 12.15 0.09
N GLY A 48 -20.65 11.72 0.83
CA GLY A 48 -21.30 10.42 0.67
C GLY A 48 -21.76 10.13 -0.76
N ASN A 49 -22.23 11.16 -1.48
CA ASN A 49 -22.67 11.04 -2.87
C ASN A 49 -21.51 10.70 -3.80
N LYS A 50 -20.33 11.30 -3.62
CA LYS A 50 -19.15 11.00 -4.42
C LYS A 50 -18.61 9.60 -4.14
N SER A 51 -18.55 9.18 -2.88
CA SER A 51 -18.17 7.82 -2.52
C SER A 51 -19.08 6.78 -3.17
N ALA A 52 -20.41 7.00 -3.10
CA ALA A 52 -21.37 6.10 -3.72
C ALA A 52 -21.22 6.07 -5.24
N GLU A 53 -20.98 7.21 -5.87
CA GLU A 53 -20.73 7.30 -7.30
C GLU A 53 -19.49 6.51 -7.71
N PHE A 54 -18.36 6.68 -7.01
CA PHE A 54 -17.14 5.94 -7.31
C PHE A 54 -17.32 4.42 -7.14
N ARG A 55 -18.04 3.99 -6.11
CA ARG A 55 -18.35 2.56 -5.93
C ARG A 55 -19.20 2.03 -7.08
N ALA A 56 -20.18 2.79 -7.54
CA ALA A 56 -21.03 2.43 -8.67
C ALA A 56 -20.21 2.30 -9.97
N LEU A 57 -19.13 3.08 -10.11
CA LEU A 57 -18.23 3.01 -11.24
C LEU A 57 -17.17 1.90 -11.11
N GLY A 58 -17.23 1.09 -10.05
CA GLY A 58 -16.35 -0.05 -9.87
C GLY A 58 -15.18 0.17 -8.89
N ALA A 59 -15.12 1.32 -8.22
CA ALA A 59 -14.10 1.54 -7.20
C ALA A 59 -14.35 0.63 -5.99
N LYS A 60 -13.29 0.03 -5.46
CA LYS A 60 -13.37 -0.91 -4.36
C LYS A 60 -12.64 -0.38 -3.14
N LYS A 61 -13.29 -0.50 -1.96
CA LYS A 61 -12.73 -0.10 -0.68
C LYS A 61 -11.53 -0.98 -0.30
N SER A 62 -10.57 -0.39 0.40
CA SER A 62 -9.39 -1.08 0.94
C SER A 62 -8.43 -1.64 -0.10
N MET A 63 -8.53 -1.18 -1.34
CA MET A 63 -7.52 -1.46 -2.33
C MET A 63 -6.19 -0.80 -1.91
N PRO A 64 -5.04 -1.40 -2.26
CA PRO A 64 -3.76 -0.78 -1.95
C PRO A 64 -3.59 0.55 -2.67
N ASP A 65 -2.67 1.38 -2.18
CA ASP A 65 -2.38 2.68 -2.78
C ASP A 65 -1.92 2.55 -4.23
N LEU A 66 -1.06 1.57 -4.48
CA LEU A 66 -0.45 1.36 -5.79
C LEU A 66 -0.51 -0.11 -6.18
N ALA A 67 -0.41 -0.35 -7.48
CA ALA A 67 -0.14 -1.68 -8.01
C ALA A 67 1.03 -1.63 -8.99
N TYR A 68 1.83 -2.68 -8.99
CA TYR A 68 2.85 -2.90 -10.00
C TYR A 68 2.41 -4.05 -10.90
N ILE A 69 2.29 -3.79 -12.19
CA ILE A 69 1.85 -4.79 -13.18
C ILE A 69 3.08 -5.19 -13.99
N HIS A 70 3.44 -6.46 -13.92
CA HIS A 70 4.63 -6.97 -14.59
C HIS A 70 4.42 -8.43 -14.97
N ASP A 71 4.71 -8.74 -16.21
CA ASP A 71 4.67 -10.12 -16.75
C ASP A 71 3.36 -10.85 -16.44
N GLY A 72 2.24 -10.16 -16.67
CA GLY A 72 0.89 -10.71 -16.45
C GLY A 72 0.48 -10.84 -15.00
N LYS A 73 1.27 -10.36 -14.07
CA LYS A 73 0.98 -10.42 -12.62
C LYS A 73 0.79 -9.03 -12.06
N ILE A 74 -0.09 -8.94 -11.05
CA ILE A 74 -0.41 -7.68 -10.38
C ILE A 74 0.05 -7.78 -8.92
N TYR A 75 0.93 -6.87 -8.51
CA TYR A 75 1.48 -6.78 -7.16
C TYR A 75 0.85 -5.59 -6.46
N GLY A 76 0.29 -5.80 -5.27
CA GLY A 76 -0.31 -4.74 -4.47
C GLY A 76 0.72 -4.07 -3.55
N ILE A 77 0.66 -2.75 -3.45
CA ILE A 77 1.59 -1.95 -2.64
C ILE A 77 0.78 -0.98 -1.79
N GLU A 78 0.83 -1.18 -0.49
CA GLU A 78 0.21 -0.27 0.49
C GLU A 78 1.29 0.51 1.21
N LEU A 79 1.20 1.84 1.14
CA LEU A 79 2.18 2.73 1.75
C LEU A 79 1.78 3.03 3.20
N LYS A 80 2.74 2.94 4.11
CA LYS A 80 2.54 3.24 5.54
C LYS A 80 3.68 4.09 6.06
N MET A 81 3.33 5.23 6.66
CA MET A 81 4.33 6.05 7.34
C MET A 81 4.76 5.36 8.65
N PRO A 82 6.08 5.18 8.89
CA PRO A 82 6.56 4.48 10.08
C PRO A 82 6.15 5.12 11.40
N ASP A 83 6.07 6.45 11.43
CA ASP A 83 5.82 7.24 12.63
C ASP A 83 4.32 7.48 12.91
N SER A 84 3.43 6.85 12.15
CA SER A 84 1.99 7.04 12.30
C SER A 84 1.32 5.84 12.96
N ASN A 85 0.20 6.10 13.63
CA ASN A 85 -0.68 5.07 14.15
C ASN A 85 -1.80 4.83 13.15
N HIS A 86 -2.17 3.57 12.98
CA HIS A 86 -3.18 3.16 12.03
C HIS A 86 -4.27 2.34 12.73
N ASP A 87 -5.49 2.41 12.21
CA ASP A 87 -6.58 1.57 12.66
C ASP A 87 -6.24 0.11 12.39
N ARG A 88 -6.28 -0.71 13.44
CA ARG A 88 -5.93 -2.13 13.39
C ARG A 88 -6.80 -2.89 12.38
N ASN A 89 -8.11 -2.67 12.43
CA ASN A 89 -9.04 -3.39 11.56
C ASN A 89 -8.86 -3.00 10.09
N HIS A 90 -8.50 -1.74 9.85
CA HIS A 90 -8.23 -1.26 8.49
C HIS A 90 -6.98 -1.92 7.90
N ILE A 91 -5.92 -2.08 8.68
CA ILE A 91 -4.72 -2.80 8.24
C ILE A 91 -5.04 -4.26 7.92
N ILE A 92 -5.82 -4.93 8.77
CA ILE A 92 -6.26 -6.31 8.53
C ILE A 92 -7.04 -6.41 7.22
N GLU A 93 -7.97 -5.50 6.99
CA GLU A 93 -8.76 -5.46 5.75
C GLU A 93 -7.87 -5.25 4.52
N GLN A 94 -6.93 -4.32 4.58
CA GLN A 94 -5.98 -4.09 3.50
C GLN A 94 -5.11 -5.32 3.22
N ALA A 95 -4.65 -6.00 4.26
CA ALA A 95 -3.90 -7.24 4.11
C ALA A 95 -4.72 -8.33 3.43
N ASP A 96 -5.98 -8.49 3.83
CA ASP A 96 -6.89 -9.48 3.24
C ASP A 96 -7.18 -9.19 1.76
N VAL A 97 -7.41 -7.93 1.41
CA VAL A 97 -7.64 -7.51 0.02
C VAL A 97 -6.42 -7.84 -0.84
N MET A 98 -5.22 -7.51 -0.37
CA MET A 98 -4.01 -7.82 -1.12
C MET A 98 -3.78 -9.33 -1.25
N ALA A 99 -4.02 -10.09 -0.19
CA ALA A 99 -3.87 -11.55 -0.24
C ALA A 99 -4.88 -12.22 -1.17
N THR A 100 -6.08 -11.65 -1.29
CA THR A 100 -7.17 -12.24 -2.08
C THR A 100 -7.04 -11.94 -3.58
N TYR A 101 -6.67 -10.70 -3.94
CA TYR A 101 -6.79 -10.22 -5.33
C TYR A 101 -5.47 -10.00 -6.05
N PHE A 102 -4.34 -10.04 -5.34
CA PHE A 102 -3.03 -9.76 -5.93
C PHE A 102 -2.14 -11.00 -5.92
N PHE A 103 -1.24 -11.08 -6.87
CA PHE A 103 -0.26 -12.16 -6.89
C PHE A 103 0.61 -12.14 -5.63
N ARG A 104 1.06 -10.95 -5.22
CA ARG A 104 1.70 -10.68 -3.95
C ARG A 104 1.30 -9.30 -3.46
N GLY A 105 1.32 -9.10 -2.15
CA GLY A 105 1.00 -7.83 -1.54
C GLY A 105 2.07 -7.41 -0.55
N TYR A 106 2.34 -6.11 -0.51
CA TYR A 106 3.40 -5.55 0.33
C TYR A 106 2.94 -4.30 1.04
N PHE A 107 3.16 -4.26 2.36
CA PHE A 107 3.19 -3.01 3.10
C PHE A 107 4.59 -2.42 2.97
N VAL A 108 4.68 -1.16 2.57
CA VAL A 108 5.94 -0.49 2.22
C VAL A 108 6.03 0.82 2.99
N TRP A 109 7.16 1.09 3.61
CA TRP A 109 7.35 2.27 4.45
C TRP A 109 8.50 3.16 4.00
N SER A 110 9.14 2.85 2.89
CA SER A 110 10.12 3.73 2.26
C SER A 110 10.26 3.44 0.77
N LYS A 111 10.74 4.42 0.03
CA LYS A 111 11.01 4.28 -1.40
C LYS A 111 12.08 3.19 -1.66
N GLU A 112 13.10 3.11 -0.82
CA GLU A 112 14.17 2.12 -0.96
C GLU A 112 13.65 0.69 -0.86
N ILE A 113 12.77 0.43 0.09
CA ILE A 113 12.13 -0.89 0.23
C ILE A 113 11.33 -1.23 -1.02
N LEU A 114 10.58 -0.26 -1.55
CA LEU A 114 9.83 -0.48 -2.78
C LEU A 114 10.76 -0.79 -3.95
N TRP A 115 11.86 -0.04 -4.10
CA TRP A 115 12.84 -0.31 -5.18
C TRP A 115 13.39 -1.74 -5.08
N ASN A 116 13.71 -2.21 -3.89
CA ASN A 116 14.16 -3.59 -3.69
C ASN A 116 13.11 -4.61 -4.10
N ILE A 117 11.84 -4.35 -3.80
CA ILE A 117 10.73 -5.20 -4.21
C ILE A 117 10.59 -5.22 -5.75
N LEU A 118 10.60 -4.05 -6.39
CA LEU A 118 10.47 -3.96 -7.84
C LEU A 118 11.65 -4.60 -8.57
N ASP A 119 12.86 -4.38 -8.09
CA ASP A 119 14.06 -4.99 -8.67
C ASP A 119 14.02 -6.52 -8.58
N ALA A 120 13.52 -7.06 -7.48
CA ALA A 120 13.36 -8.51 -7.31
C ALA A 120 12.30 -9.07 -8.30
N ILE A 121 11.19 -8.34 -8.50
CA ILE A 121 10.17 -8.71 -9.48
C ILE A 121 10.78 -8.72 -10.89
N GLU A 122 11.54 -7.70 -11.24
CA GLU A 122 12.18 -7.61 -12.55
C GLU A 122 13.20 -8.74 -12.80
N ARG A 123 13.86 -9.21 -11.74
CA ARG A 123 14.78 -10.36 -11.84
C ARG A 123 14.07 -11.71 -11.91
N GLY A 124 12.74 -11.75 -11.85
CA GLY A 124 11.97 -12.98 -11.81
C GLY A 124 12.01 -13.71 -10.47
N GLN A 125 12.42 -13.03 -9.41
CA GLN A 125 12.51 -13.58 -8.04
C GLN A 125 11.79 -12.69 -7.05
N PRO A 126 10.46 -12.52 -7.17
CA PRO A 126 9.71 -11.61 -6.32
C PRO A 126 9.85 -11.98 -4.83
N ILE A 127 10.02 -10.95 -4.01
CA ILE A 127 10.07 -11.09 -2.56
C ILE A 127 8.72 -11.62 -2.07
N MET A 128 8.73 -12.44 -1.02
CA MET A 128 7.50 -12.94 -0.41
C MET A 128 6.65 -11.80 0.13
N SER A 129 5.34 -11.93 0.00
CA SER A 129 4.38 -10.99 0.60
C SER A 129 4.60 -10.88 2.11
N ASN A 130 4.46 -9.66 2.64
CA ASN A 130 4.53 -9.43 4.09
C ASN A 130 3.14 -9.23 4.72
N THR A 131 2.08 -9.40 3.93
CA THR A 131 0.71 -9.15 4.38
C THR A 131 0.27 -10.07 5.52
N LEU A 132 0.62 -11.35 5.46
CA LEU A 132 0.25 -12.31 6.49
C LEU A 132 0.93 -12.00 7.83
N GLN A 133 2.22 -11.66 7.80
CA GLN A 133 2.97 -11.29 9.00
C GLN A 133 2.38 -10.05 9.66
N VAL A 134 2.05 -9.03 8.88
CA VAL A 134 1.45 -7.80 9.39
C VAL A 134 0.05 -8.07 9.95
N LYS A 135 -0.76 -8.86 9.24
CA LYS A 135 -2.08 -9.26 9.72
C LYS A 135 -1.99 -10.02 11.04
N ASP A 136 -1.11 -11.00 11.14
CA ASP A 136 -0.93 -11.79 12.38
C ASP A 136 -0.50 -10.92 13.54
N TYR A 137 0.38 -9.95 13.31
CA TYR A 137 0.73 -8.97 14.32
C TYR A 137 -0.50 -8.21 14.83
N CYS A 138 -1.33 -7.72 13.91
CA CYS A 138 -2.55 -6.99 14.25
C CYS A 138 -3.53 -7.89 15.03
N LEU A 139 -3.67 -9.15 14.64
CA LEU A 139 -4.56 -10.09 15.32
C LEU A 139 -4.11 -10.41 16.75
N ARG A 140 -2.80 -10.40 17.01
CA ARG A 140 -2.25 -10.65 18.36
C ARG A 140 -2.33 -9.44 19.28
N ASN A 141 -2.59 -8.26 18.73
CA ASN A 141 -2.67 -7.02 19.50
C ASN A 141 -4.13 -6.62 19.69
N SER A 142 -4.53 -6.34 20.94
CA SER A 142 -5.91 -6.01 21.28
C SER A 142 -6.21 -4.50 21.19
N THR A 143 -5.22 -3.68 20.85
CA THR A 143 -5.39 -2.22 20.75
C THR A 143 -6.12 -1.84 19.48
N THR A 144 -6.96 -0.79 19.56
CA THR A 144 -7.70 -0.28 18.40
C THR A 144 -6.76 0.27 17.32
N LYS A 145 -5.66 0.88 17.74
CA LYS A 145 -4.65 1.43 16.85
C LYS A 145 -3.30 0.76 17.06
N VAL A 146 -2.57 0.58 15.98
CA VAL A 146 -1.24 -0.01 15.99
C VAL A 146 -0.22 0.96 15.40
N SER A 147 0.98 0.95 15.97
CA SER A 147 2.12 1.71 15.47
C SER A 147 2.82 0.88 14.40
N PHE A 148 2.95 1.42 13.20
CA PHE A 148 3.65 0.72 12.13
C PHE A 148 5.16 0.63 12.42
N GLU A 149 5.71 1.59 13.15
CA GLU A 149 7.09 1.53 13.63
C GLU A 149 7.35 0.29 14.48
N LYS A 150 6.40 -0.05 15.38
CA LYS A 150 6.51 -1.28 16.18
C LYS A 150 6.43 -2.54 15.33
N ILE A 151 5.55 -2.54 14.33
CA ILE A 151 5.44 -3.65 13.38
C ILE A 151 6.78 -3.88 12.67
N ILE A 152 7.37 -2.82 12.14
CA ILE A 152 8.67 -2.88 11.47
C ILE A 152 9.74 -3.44 12.40
N ARG A 153 9.80 -2.90 13.62
CA ARG A 153 10.82 -3.27 14.60
C ARG A 153 10.72 -4.74 15.01
N GLU A 154 9.52 -5.27 15.16
CA GLU A 154 9.29 -6.63 15.63
C GLU A 154 9.35 -7.68 14.52
N LEU A 155 8.97 -7.34 13.27
CA LEU A 155 8.84 -8.30 12.19
C LEU A 155 9.97 -8.23 11.16
N PHE A 156 10.61 -7.09 11.03
CA PHE A 156 11.58 -6.81 9.98
C PHE A 156 12.83 -6.13 10.55
#